data_c72a6e4a17ab75a20fcd0fcd02bbd01f
#
_entry.id   c72a6e4a17ab75a20fcd0fcd02bbd01f
#
_cell.length_a   1.000
_cell.length_b   1.000
_cell.length_c   1.000
_cell.angle_alpha   90.00
_cell.angle_beta   90.00
_cell.angle_gamma   90.00
#
_symmetry.space_group_name_H-M   'P 1'
#
loop_
_entity.id
_entity.type
_entity.pdbx_description
1 polymer ?
#
loop_
_entity_poly.entity_id
_entity_poly.type
_entity_poly.pdbx_seq_one_letter_code
_entity_poly.pdbx_strand_id
1 'polypeptide(L)'
;MMDFVLETWVSTLIESSKLRWMLGKGRPWQPGEKLKLLFAGYNGTRNTGSDLRVEEMLRQLRHILGADRVEFSVMTQNFDRSRGYFEGTKQVHLPDIFPPFLSDEVPKHHGVVACEGSMFKSKFANALTAMMIGSLGIAAAQNKLSVGYGAEAGHMDSMLEKMCARYCRNSLIVTRNEESRTILRELGVPTELGTDTGWTFEPLPAEYGQKVLRQAGWDGNAPVLVVCPINPFEWPVKASLVKYALHSISGAYKQSHYRSVYFHNSGPEAERAYERYLTAIANAVDAFRKRRNAFVIMVATERLDARPGHRISEKLGGVPVLTSDDYNMYELVSILRACHMMVSSRYHGILTSMPGLVPSAGITMDERIRNLLNERGHQNLLMNVDDPDLESRVVAALDKLGREREAIADGIGRTVVRNLKVMARMGVYFEEEVQRRYPEFPTRSGEWSWEQYLPPLSPNLRALVETYG
;
A
#
# COMPACT_ATOMS: atom_id res chain seq x y z
N MET A 1 0.75 -16.23 22.67
CA MET A 1 1.87 -17.21 22.67
C MET A 1 2.68 -17.12 21.37
N MET A 2 2.08 -17.25 20.19
CA MET A 2 2.82 -17.17 18.90
C MET A 2 3.53 -15.84 18.70
N ASP A 3 2.87 -14.72 19.01
CA ASP A 3 3.45 -13.39 18.86
C ASP A 3 4.66 -13.19 19.79
N PHE A 4 4.61 -13.71 21.02
CA PHE A 4 5.75 -13.70 21.92
C PHE A 4 6.96 -14.51 21.41
N VAL A 5 6.70 -15.67 20.80
CA VAL A 5 7.76 -16.47 20.16
C VAL A 5 8.39 -15.70 19.02
N LEU A 6 7.57 -15.05 18.18
CA LEU A 6 8.02 -14.24 17.07
C LEU A 6 8.86 -13.03 17.55
N GLU A 7 8.38 -12.31 18.57
CA GLU A 7 9.11 -11.20 19.20
C GLU A 7 10.48 -11.64 19.67
N THR A 8 10.51 -12.72 20.47
CA THR A 8 11.76 -13.25 21.03
C THR A 8 12.73 -13.65 19.93
N TRP A 9 12.25 -14.31 18.90
CA TRP A 9 13.08 -14.74 17.77
C TRP A 9 13.66 -13.55 17.02
N VAL A 10 12.81 -12.60 16.58
CA VAL A 10 13.27 -11.40 15.85
C VAL A 10 14.22 -10.57 16.70
N SER A 11 13.92 -10.37 17.98
CA SER A 11 14.78 -9.65 18.93
C SER A 11 16.16 -10.31 19.05
N THR A 12 16.20 -11.65 19.18
CA THR A 12 17.44 -12.40 19.26
C THR A 12 18.28 -12.25 17.99
N LEU A 13 17.64 -12.22 16.81
CA LEU A 13 18.33 -12.03 15.54
C LEU A 13 18.94 -10.63 15.42
N ILE A 14 18.22 -9.59 15.87
CA ILE A 14 18.75 -8.22 15.88
C ILE A 14 19.96 -8.11 16.80
N GLU A 15 19.85 -8.61 18.03
CA GLU A 15 20.98 -8.56 18.99
C GLU A 15 22.19 -9.38 18.53
N SER A 16 21.95 -10.56 17.94
CA SER A 16 23.06 -11.36 17.37
C SER A 16 23.70 -10.69 16.15
N SER A 17 22.92 -9.96 15.35
CA SER A 17 23.44 -9.15 14.23
C SER A 17 24.32 -8.01 14.72
N LYS A 18 23.92 -7.34 15.81
CA LYS A 18 24.75 -6.33 16.48
C LYS A 18 26.07 -6.90 16.97
N LEU A 19 26.04 -8.06 17.63
CA LEU A 19 27.26 -8.73 18.11
C LEU A 19 28.18 -9.10 16.95
N ARG A 20 27.65 -9.66 15.88
CA ARG A 20 28.44 -9.99 14.66
C ARG A 20 29.13 -8.75 14.10
N TRP A 21 28.42 -7.62 14.02
CA TRP A 21 29.00 -6.37 13.56
C TRP A 21 30.14 -5.88 14.46
N MET A 22 29.93 -5.90 15.78
CA MET A 22 30.96 -5.51 16.77
C MET A 22 32.23 -6.40 16.70
N LEU A 23 32.07 -7.66 16.30
CA LEU A 23 33.19 -8.62 16.08
C LEU A 23 33.84 -8.46 14.69
N GLY A 24 33.53 -7.40 13.93
CA GLY A 24 34.12 -7.15 12.62
C GLY A 24 33.66 -8.10 11.51
N LYS A 25 32.57 -8.85 11.72
CA LYS A 25 32.01 -9.79 10.73
C LYS A 25 31.03 -9.16 9.74
N GLY A 26 30.86 -7.84 9.78
CA GLY A 26 30.02 -7.08 8.86
C GLY A 26 30.79 -6.64 7.61
N ARG A 27 30.06 -6.42 6.53
CA ARG A 27 30.59 -5.80 5.32
C ARG A 27 29.99 -4.41 5.15
N PRO A 28 30.72 -3.32 5.46
CA PRO A 28 30.29 -1.97 5.15
C PRO A 28 30.37 -1.73 3.63
N TRP A 29 29.60 -0.76 3.15
CA TRP A 29 29.75 -0.23 1.80
C TRP A 29 31.13 0.40 1.62
N GLN A 30 31.72 0.23 0.44
CA GLN A 30 33.01 0.83 0.08
C GLN A 30 32.84 1.78 -1.10
N PRO A 31 33.58 2.90 -1.15
CA PRO A 31 33.58 3.81 -2.29
C PRO A 31 33.90 3.08 -3.60
N GLY A 32 33.15 3.38 -4.64
CA GLY A 32 33.27 2.76 -5.96
C GLY A 32 32.47 1.48 -6.17
N GLU A 33 31.90 0.87 -5.14
CA GLU A 33 30.93 -0.23 -5.33
C GLU A 33 29.48 0.30 -5.38
N LYS A 34 28.60 -0.48 -6.04
CA LYS A 34 27.17 -0.16 -6.05
C LYS A 34 26.57 -0.26 -4.66
N LEU A 35 25.75 0.72 -4.28
CA LEU A 35 24.98 0.69 -3.04
C LEU A 35 23.85 -0.33 -3.18
N LYS A 36 23.94 -1.43 -2.43
CA LYS A 36 22.93 -2.52 -2.46
C LYS A 36 21.87 -2.27 -1.42
N LEU A 37 20.61 -2.09 -1.85
CA LEU A 37 19.48 -1.87 -0.96
C LEU A 37 18.44 -2.98 -1.09
N LEU A 38 17.96 -3.47 0.06
CA LEU A 38 16.88 -4.45 0.15
C LEU A 38 15.57 -3.75 0.47
N PHE A 39 14.60 -3.87 -0.41
CA PHE A 39 13.23 -3.38 -0.21
C PHE A 39 12.43 -4.46 0.52
N ALA A 40 12.20 -4.21 1.81
CA ALA A 40 11.50 -5.13 2.70
C ALA A 40 10.00 -4.83 2.68
N GLY A 41 9.20 -5.78 2.20
CA GLY A 41 7.75 -5.63 2.07
C GLY A 41 7.06 -6.93 1.67
N TYR A 42 5.75 -6.90 1.65
CA TYR A 42 4.88 -8.01 1.28
C TYR A 42 4.42 -7.84 -0.19
N ASN A 43 5.35 -8.00 -1.12
CA ASN A 43 5.14 -7.74 -2.55
C ASN A 43 4.91 -9.03 -3.34
N GLY A 44 4.40 -8.92 -4.57
CA GLY A 44 4.13 -10.05 -5.45
C GLY A 44 2.92 -10.88 -5.01
N THR A 45 1.89 -10.23 -4.51
CA THR A 45 0.64 -10.86 -4.06
C THR A 45 -0.55 -10.51 -4.93
N ARG A 46 -0.35 -9.75 -6.01
CA ARG A 46 -1.42 -9.12 -6.81
C ARG A 46 -2.25 -8.14 -5.99
N ASN A 47 -1.66 -7.52 -4.98
CA ASN A 47 -2.19 -6.33 -4.37
C ASN A 47 -1.68 -5.13 -5.18
N THR A 48 -2.53 -4.61 -6.07
CA THR A 48 -2.21 -3.50 -6.98
C THR A 48 -1.59 -2.32 -6.23
N GLY A 49 -2.14 -1.99 -5.06
CA GLY A 49 -1.65 -0.87 -4.27
C GLY A 49 -0.27 -1.09 -3.67
N SER A 50 0.03 -2.29 -3.17
CA SER A 50 1.34 -2.62 -2.62
C SER A 50 2.40 -2.65 -3.73
N ASP A 51 2.10 -3.35 -4.82
CA ASP A 51 3.06 -3.55 -5.90
C ASP A 51 3.41 -2.21 -6.61
N LEU A 52 2.41 -1.36 -6.93
CA LEU A 52 2.67 -0.08 -7.60
C LEU A 52 3.44 0.93 -6.74
N ARG A 53 3.19 0.94 -5.41
CA ARG A 53 3.94 1.80 -4.49
C ARG A 53 5.43 1.48 -4.52
N VAL A 54 5.75 0.20 -4.50
CA VAL A 54 7.14 -0.26 -4.52
C VAL A 54 7.77 0.00 -5.89
N GLU A 55 7.04 -0.20 -6.98
CA GLU A 55 7.49 0.17 -8.33
C GLU A 55 7.91 1.65 -8.39
N GLU A 56 7.05 2.56 -7.91
CA GLU A 56 7.34 4.00 -7.94
C GLU A 56 8.45 4.38 -6.95
N MET A 57 8.54 3.73 -5.81
CA MET A 57 9.63 3.90 -4.85
C MET A 57 10.97 3.51 -5.47
N LEU A 58 11.05 2.36 -6.14
CA LEU A 58 12.23 1.91 -6.86
C LEU A 58 12.63 2.90 -7.96
N ARG A 59 11.64 3.40 -8.73
CA ARG A 59 11.87 4.39 -9.79
C ARG A 59 12.42 5.70 -9.21
N GLN A 60 11.80 6.22 -8.15
CA GLN A 60 12.23 7.46 -7.51
C GLN A 60 13.64 7.34 -6.92
N LEU A 61 13.90 6.31 -6.12
CA LEU A 61 15.19 6.18 -5.44
C LEU A 61 16.33 5.85 -6.42
N ARG A 62 16.05 5.09 -7.49
CA ARG A 62 17.01 4.89 -8.59
C ARG A 62 17.30 6.18 -9.35
N HIS A 63 16.30 7.02 -9.55
CA HIS A 63 16.46 8.32 -10.19
C HIS A 63 17.32 9.26 -9.34
N ILE A 64 17.11 9.31 -8.03
CA ILE A 64 17.85 10.16 -7.10
C ILE A 64 19.31 9.73 -6.97
N LEU A 65 19.54 8.44 -6.73
CA LEU A 65 20.88 7.92 -6.44
C LEU A 65 21.74 7.65 -7.67
N GLY A 66 21.13 7.57 -8.85
CA GLY A 66 21.79 7.15 -10.09
C GLY A 66 21.67 5.63 -10.33
N ALA A 67 21.10 5.24 -11.47
CA ALA A 67 20.81 3.84 -11.81
C ALA A 67 22.08 2.97 -11.92
N ASP A 68 23.20 3.56 -12.31
CA ASP A 68 24.52 2.94 -12.41
C ASP A 68 25.20 2.72 -11.06
N ARG A 69 24.78 3.45 -10.02
CA ARG A 69 25.40 3.48 -8.67
C ARG A 69 24.69 2.60 -7.66
N VAL A 70 23.51 2.06 -7.98
CA VAL A 70 22.70 1.26 -7.06
C VAL A 70 22.40 -0.12 -7.61
N GLU A 71 22.15 -1.04 -6.71
CA GLU A 71 21.60 -2.39 -6.97
C GLU A 71 20.47 -2.64 -5.97
N PHE A 72 19.26 -2.81 -6.49
CA PHE A 72 18.08 -3.02 -5.66
C PHE A 72 17.65 -4.48 -5.66
N SER A 73 17.28 -4.95 -4.48
CA SER A 73 16.59 -6.23 -4.29
C SER A 73 15.24 -6.00 -3.64
N VAL A 74 14.20 -6.70 -4.06
CA VAL A 74 12.85 -6.59 -3.47
C VAL A 74 12.38 -7.95 -2.96
N MET A 75 11.91 -7.97 -1.71
CA MET A 75 11.28 -9.17 -1.13
C MET A 75 9.96 -9.44 -1.87
N THR A 76 9.82 -10.64 -2.41
CA THR A 76 8.68 -11.03 -3.24
C THR A 76 8.15 -12.39 -2.81
N GLN A 77 6.85 -12.49 -2.64
CA GLN A 77 6.18 -13.71 -2.22
C GLN A 77 6.02 -14.72 -3.34
N ASN A 78 5.73 -14.24 -4.55
CA ASN A 78 5.47 -15.11 -5.69
C ASN A 78 5.93 -14.41 -6.97
N PHE A 79 6.94 -14.97 -7.62
CA PHE A 79 7.56 -14.41 -8.82
C PHE A 79 6.63 -14.44 -10.05
N ASP A 80 5.72 -15.43 -10.15
CA ASP A 80 4.78 -15.47 -11.25
C ASP A 80 3.75 -14.33 -11.16
N ARG A 81 3.35 -13.98 -9.94
CA ARG A 81 2.41 -12.88 -9.70
C ARG A 81 3.03 -11.49 -9.89
N SER A 82 4.34 -11.36 -9.70
CA SER A 82 5.09 -10.12 -9.93
C SER A 82 5.75 -10.07 -11.30
N ARG A 83 5.44 -11.00 -12.20
CA ARG A 83 5.98 -11.00 -13.56
C ARG A 83 5.62 -9.71 -14.29
N GLY A 84 6.65 -9.00 -14.80
CA GLY A 84 6.50 -7.68 -15.43
C GLY A 84 6.46 -6.51 -14.45
N TYR A 85 6.74 -6.76 -13.14
CA TYR A 85 6.89 -5.73 -12.11
C TYR A 85 8.34 -5.65 -11.65
N PHE A 86 8.72 -4.52 -11.05
CA PHE A 86 10.04 -4.28 -10.44
C PHE A 86 11.20 -4.44 -11.42
N GLU A 87 11.02 -3.91 -12.65
CA GLU A 87 11.98 -4.04 -13.73
C GLU A 87 13.37 -3.52 -13.33
N GLY A 88 14.42 -4.25 -13.72
CA GLY A 88 15.80 -3.93 -13.37
C GLY A 88 16.14 -4.12 -11.88
N THR A 89 15.28 -4.81 -11.12
CA THR A 89 15.46 -5.10 -9.69
C THR A 89 15.53 -6.61 -9.46
N LYS A 90 16.43 -7.06 -8.59
CA LYS A 90 16.50 -8.46 -8.20
C LYS A 90 15.34 -8.80 -7.26
N GLN A 91 14.53 -9.77 -7.62
CA GLN A 91 13.50 -10.29 -6.73
C GLN A 91 14.09 -11.41 -5.85
N VAL A 92 13.86 -11.35 -4.53
CA VAL A 92 14.26 -12.37 -3.56
C VAL A 92 13.02 -12.97 -2.90
N HIS A 93 12.95 -14.30 -2.87
CA HIS A 93 11.76 -14.98 -2.34
C HIS A 93 11.65 -14.77 -0.82
N LEU A 94 10.51 -14.20 -0.40
CA LEU A 94 10.15 -14.05 1.01
C LEU A 94 9.40 -15.31 1.49
N PRO A 95 10.01 -16.15 2.35
CA PRO A 95 9.35 -17.35 2.87
C PRO A 95 8.29 -17.01 3.92
N ASP A 96 7.38 -17.95 4.18
CA ASP A 96 6.34 -17.82 5.19
C ASP A 96 6.91 -17.70 6.61
N ILE A 97 8.03 -18.39 6.88
CA ILE A 97 8.80 -18.28 8.13
C ILE A 97 9.99 -17.38 7.83
N PHE A 98 9.81 -16.09 8.00
CA PHE A 98 10.77 -15.07 7.57
C PHE A 98 11.96 -14.80 8.52
N PRO A 99 11.95 -15.08 9.85
CA PRO A 99 13.05 -14.65 10.70
C PRO A 99 14.43 -15.17 10.28
N PRO A 100 14.63 -16.47 9.95
CA PRO A 100 15.93 -16.95 9.43
C PRO A 100 16.34 -16.27 8.13
N PHE A 101 15.37 -16.02 7.23
CA PHE A 101 15.60 -15.32 5.98
C PHE A 101 16.11 -13.90 6.21
N LEU A 102 15.55 -13.13 7.16
CA LEU A 102 16.04 -11.79 7.48
C LEU A 102 17.48 -11.82 7.98
N SER A 103 17.82 -12.79 8.83
CA SER A 103 19.18 -12.96 9.35
C SER A 103 20.21 -13.29 8.28
N ASP A 104 19.79 -13.94 7.20
CA ASP A 104 20.64 -14.31 6.08
C ASP A 104 20.69 -13.23 4.99
N GLU A 105 19.53 -12.64 4.64
CA GLU A 105 19.43 -11.76 3.48
C GLU A 105 19.82 -10.31 3.78
N VAL A 106 19.39 -9.72 4.92
CA VAL A 106 19.70 -8.34 5.27
C VAL A 106 21.21 -8.06 5.29
N PRO A 107 22.08 -8.94 5.85
CA PRO A 107 23.53 -8.72 5.86
C PRO A 107 24.20 -8.62 4.49
N LYS A 108 23.58 -9.15 3.43
CA LYS A 108 24.11 -9.11 2.05
C LYS A 108 23.98 -7.74 1.41
N HIS A 109 23.16 -6.85 2.00
CA HIS A 109 22.87 -5.52 1.50
C HIS A 109 23.53 -4.44 2.37
N HIS A 110 23.73 -3.25 1.81
CA HIS A 110 24.23 -2.07 2.51
C HIS A 110 23.12 -1.33 3.25
N GLY A 111 21.87 -1.60 2.95
CA GLY A 111 20.73 -1.00 3.65
C GLY A 111 19.42 -1.72 3.40
N VAL A 112 18.44 -1.35 4.22
CA VAL A 112 17.05 -1.76 4.10
C VAL A 112 16.17 -0.55 3.90
N VAL A 113 15.27 -0.64 2.93
CA VAL A 113 14.14 0.26 2.75
C VAL A 113 12.87 -0.54 3.04
N ALA A 114 12.25 -0.34 4.20
CA ALA A 114 10.96 -0.93 4.47
C ALA A 114 9.90 -0.19 3.65
N CYS A 115 9.18 -0.92 2.81
CA CYS A 115 8.37 -0.37 1.73
C CYS A 115 6.86 -0.67 1.85
N GLU A 116 6.41 -1.27 2.96
CA GLU A 116 4.99 -1.57 3.16
C GLU A 116 4.22 -0.33 3.66
N GLY A 117 3.01 -0.10 3.13
CA GLY A 117 2.17 1.02 3.54
C GLY A 117 1.72 0.92 4.99
N SER A 118 1.21 -0.24 5.38
CA SER A 118 0.72 -0.50 6.74
C SER A 118 1.81 -1.06 7.64
N MET A 119 2.92 -0.32 7.76
CA MET A 119 4.18 -0.79 8.33
C MET A 119 4.14 -0.99 9.85
N PHE A 120 3.46 -0.08 10.57
CA PHE A 120 3.47 -0.04 12.03
C PHE A 120 2.06 -0.10 12.59
N LYS A 121 1.40 -1.26 12.49
CA LYS A 121 0.05 -1.48 13.04
C LYS A 121 -0.31 -2.96 13.18
N SER A 122 -1.18 -3.26 14.15
CA SER A 122 -1.70 -4.61 14.41
C SER A 122 -2.95 -4.95 13.57
N LYS A 123 -3.51 -4.00 12.80
CA LYS A 123 -4.80 -4.15 12.10
C LYS A 123 -4.85 -5.33 11.13
N PHE A 124 -3.72 -5.68 10.50
CA PHE A 124 -3.67 -6.75 9.50
C PHE A 124 -3.02 -8.02 10.06
N ALA A 125 -1.76 -7.94 10.46
CA ALA A 125 -1.02 -9.05 11.06
C ALA A 125 0.18 -8.52 11.85
N ASN A 126 0.34 -8.95 13.09
CA ASN A 126 1.51 -8.62 13.90
C ASN A 126 2.83 -9.08 13.24
N ALA A 127 2.77 -10.21 12.53
CA ALA A 127 3.93 -10.74 11.81
C ALA A 127 4.43 -9.80 10.69
N LEU A 128 3.54 -9.09 10.01
CA LEU A 128 3.95 -8.13 8.98
C LEU A 128 4.75 -6.98 9.59
N THR A 129 4.24 -6.38 10.66
CA THR A 129 4.93 -5.31 11.40
C THR A 129 6.25 -5.82 12.01
N ALA A 130 6.25 -7.02 12.61
CA ALA A 130 7.47 -7.63 13.16
C ALA A 130 8.55 -7.88 12.07
N MET A 131 8.15 -8.22 10.85
CA MET A 131 9.06 -8.37 9.71
C MET A 131 9.71 -7.03 9.33
N MET A 132 8.92 -5.94 9.29
CA MET A 132 9.45 -4.60 9.01
C MET A 132 10.43 -4.14 10.09
N ILE A 133 10.03 -4.24 11.36
CA ILE A 133 10.88 -3.88 12.50
C ILE A 133 12.15 -4.75 12.52
N GLY A 134 12.02 -6.05 12.24
CA GLY A 134 13.15 -6.98 12.16
C GLY A 134 14.15 -6.60 11.07
N SER A 135 13.66 -6.29 9.89
CA SER A 135 14.48 -5.87 8.75
C SER A 135 15.24 -4.56 9.05
N LEU A 136 14.51 -3.55 9.53
CA LEU A 136 15.08 -2.25 9.94
C LEU A 136 16.07 -2.41 11.09
N GLY A 137 15.68 -3.18 12.13
CA GLY A 137 16.51 -3.41 13.31
C GLY A 137 17.81 -4.13 13.01
N ILE A 138 17.81 -5.15 12.14
CA ILE A 138 19.04 -5.87 11.71
C ILE A 138 19.95 -4.92 10.93
N ALA A 139 19.41 -4.11 10.01
CA ALA A 139 20.19 -3.13 9.25
C ALA A 139 20.82 -2.07 10.19
N ALA A 140 20.02 -1.49 11.08
CA ALA A 140 20.48 -0.51 12.07
C ALA A 140 21.54 -1.11 13.04
N ALA A 141 21.33 -2.35 13.49
CA ALA A 141 22.29 -3.06 14.35
C ALA A 141 23.65 -3.30 13.68
N GLN A 142 23.69 -3.36 12.35
CA GLN A 142 24.90 -3.46 11.54
C GLN A 142 25.42 -2.11 11.04
N ASN A 143 24.97 -1.01 11.62
CA ASN A 143 25.34 0.34 11.19
C ASN A 143 25.14 0.60 9.69
N LYS A 144 24.08 0.04 9.11
CA LYS A 144 23.70 0.17 7.70
C LYS A 144 22.51 1.13 7.55
N LEU A 145 22.26 1.56 6.32
CA LEU A 145 21.07 2.38 6.01
C LEU A 145 19.81 1.63 6.45
N SER A 146 18.93 2.31 7.20
CA SER A 146 17.69 1.75 7.73
C SER A 146 16.57 2.78 7.61
N VAL A 147 15.73 2.62 6.62
CA VAL A 147 14.69 3.62 6.27
C VAL A 147 13.34 2.94 6.08
N GLY A 148 12.30 3.47 6.74
CA GLY A 148 10.91 3.20 6.37
C GLY A 148 10.41 4.31 5.44
N TYR A 149 9.90 3.96 4.26
CA TYR A 149 9.58 4.94 3.23
C TYR A 149 8.10 4.93 2.85
N GLY A 150 7.41 6.04 3.10
CA GLY A 150 5.96 6.14 2.92
C GLY A 150 5.17 5.28 3.91
N ALA A 151 5.66 5.19 5.15
CA ALA A 151 5.14 4.35 6.21
C ALA A 151 3.86 4.89 6.84
N GLU A 152 2.95 3.99 7.22
CA GLU A 152 1.83 4.34 8.09
C GLU A 152 1.91 3.60 9.41
N ALA A 153 1.68 4.34 10.48
CA ALA A 153 1.50 3.84 11.83
C ALA A 153 0.05 4.02 12.27
N GLY A 154 -0.42 3.09 13.05
CA GLY A 154 -1.73 3.11 13.70
C GLY A 154 -1.65 2.37 15.03
N HIS A 155 -2.78 1.88 15.52
CA HIS A 155 -2.79 1.08 16.75
C HIS A 155 -1.88 -0.15 16.60
N MET A 156 -0.94 -0.29 17.54
CA MET A 156 -0.05 -1.44 17.71
C MET A 156 -0.32 -2.11 19.04
N ASP A 157 -0.22 -3.44 19.08
CA ASP A 157 -0.18 -4.18 20.35
C ASP A 157 1.08 -3.80 21.13
N SER A 158 1.02 -3.84 22.47
CA SER A 158 2.13 -3.44 23.34
C SER A 158 3.47 -4.13 23.03
N MET A 159 3.44 -5.33 22.48
CA MET A 159 4.62 -6.04 21.98
C MET A 159 5.27 -5.28 20.83
N LEU A 160 4.49 -4.92 19.80
CA LEU A 160 4.98 -4.22 18.62
C LEU A 160 5.44 -2.80 18.96
N GLU A 161 4.75 -2.09 19.86
CA GLU A 161 5.18 -0.78 20.36
C GLU A 161 6.57 -0.85 20.99
N LYS A 162 6.79 -1.83 21.89
CA LYS A 162 8.10 -2.05 22.53
C LYS A 162 9.19 -2.40 21.52
N MET A 163 8.89 -3.26 20.54
CA MET A 163 9.83 -3.61 19.48
C MET A 163 10.17 -2.38 18.62
N CYS A 164 9.16 -1.61 18.22
CA CYS A 164 9.32 -0.39 17.43
C CYS A 164 10.20 0.63 18.19
N ALA A 165 9.82 0.95 19.43
CA ALA A 165 10.58 1.87 20.29
C ALA A 165 12.03 1.43 20.54
N ARG A 166 12.30 0.13 20.60
CA ARG A 166 13.64 -0.40 20.85
C ARG A 166 14.51 -0.46 19.58
N TYR A 167 13.96 -0.94 18.47
CA TYR A 167 14.75 -1.34 17.31
C TYR A 167 14.70 -0.34 16.14
N CYS A 168 13.74 0.61 16.13
CA CYS A 168 13.64 1.63 15.07
C CYS A 168 14.24 2.99 15.46
N ARG A 169 14.84 3.15 16.65
CA ARG A 169 15.45 4.42 17.10
C ARG A 169 16.57 4.95 16.21
N ASN A 170 17.26 4.06 15.52
CA ASN A 170 18.36 4.39 14.61
C ASN A 170 17.95 4.26 13.14
N SER A 171 16.64 4.22 12.87
CA SER A 171 16.05 4.21 11.54
C SER A 171 15.38 5.53 11.25
N LEU A 172 15.46 6.02 10.03
CA LEU A 172 14.65 7.13 9.58
C LEU A 172 13.30 6.59 9.07
N ILE A 173 12.19 7.06 9.60
CA ILE A 173 10.87 6.68 9.10
C ILE A 173 10.21 7.89 8.44
N VAL A 174 10.10 7.87 7.12
CA VAL A 174 9.31 8.85 6.37
C VAL A 174 7.86 8.36 6.37
N THR A 175 7.02 9.03 7.14
CA THR A 175 5.61 8.67 7.29
C THR A 175 4.77 9.26 6.15
N ARG A 176 3.61 8.66 5.87
CA ARG A 176 2.75 9.20 4.80
C ARG A 176 1.65 10.16 5.29
N ASN A 177 1.53 10.37 6.59
CA ASN A 177 0.60 11.33 7.20
C ASN A 177 1.07 11.77 8.60
N GLU A 178 0.47 12.84 9.09
CA GLU A 178 0.83 13.45 10.37
C GLU A 178 0.48 12.57 11.58
N GLU A 179 -0.65 11.86 11.53
CA GLU A 179 -1.08 10.95 12.60
C GLU A 179 -0.02 9.86 12.85
N SER A 180 0.48 9.25 11.76
CA SER A 180 1.57 8.26 11.84
C SER A 180 2.87 8.85 12.40
N ARG A 181 3.18 10.10 12.03
CA ARG A 181 4.36 10.81 12.54
C ARG A 181 4.28 11.01 14.04
N THR A 182 3.13 11.44 14.52
CA THR A 182 2.88 11.64 15.96
C THR A 182 3.05 10.34 16.74
N ILE A 183 2.39 9.25 16.32
CA ILE A 183 2.48 7.94 16.96
C ILE A 183 3.94 7.47 17.09
N LEU A 184 4.71 7.56 16.01
CA LEU A 184 6.10 7.08 16.02
C LEU A 184 7.04 7.99 16.84
N ARG A 185 6.82 9.31 16.83
CA ARG A 185 7.58 10.25 17.66
C ARG A 185 7.37 10.01 19.15
N GLU A 186 6.15 9.68 19.57
CA GLU A 186 5.85 9.30 20.95
C GLU A 186 6.61 8.03 21.39
N LEU A 187 6.93 7.14 20.45
CA LEU A 187 7.78 5.98 20.68
C LEU A 187 9.29 6.28 20.58
N GLY A 188 9.68 7.53 20.35
CA GLY A 188 11.08 7.94 20.23
C GLY A 188 11.75 7.51 18.93
N VAL A 189 10.97 7.29 17.87
CA VAL A 189 11.47 6.94 16.53
C VAL A 189 11.68 8.21 15.69
N PRO A 190 12.86 8.43 15.08
CA PRO A 190 13.09 9.55 14.17
C PRO A 190 12.16 9.50 12.96
N THR A 191 11.40 10.58 12.74
CA THR A 191 10.40 10.60 11.66
C THR A 191 10.38 11.90 10.91
N GLU A 192 10.18 11.80 9.59
CA GLU A 192 9.86 12.91 8.70
C GLU A 192 8.48 12.73 8.07
N LEU A 193 7.84 13.85 7.73
CA LEU A 193 6.54 13.81 7.08
C LEU A 193 6.72 13.63 5.57
N GLY A 194 6.03 12.67 5.03
CA GLY A 194 5.95 12.35 3.62
C GLY A 194 4.52 12.09 3.18
N THR A 195 4.40 11.30 2.13
CA THR A 195 3.14 10.86 1.53
C THR A 195 3.26 9.43 1.02
N ASP A 196 2.24 8.94 0.32
CA ASP A 196 2.33 7.68 -0.42
C ASP A 196 3.27 7.81 -1.63
N THR A 197 3.85 6.71 -2.09
CA THR A 197 4.76 6.73 -3.26
C THR A 197 4.06 6.47 -4.59
N GLY A 198 2.78 6.16 -4.59
CA GLY A 198 2.00 5.86 -5.78
C GLY A 198 1.61 7.07 -6.65
N TRP A 199 1.98 8.29 -6.29
CA TRP A 199 1.52 9.50 -6.99
C TRP A 199 2.08 9.66 -8.39
N THR A 200 3.27 9.14 -8.65
CA THR A 200 3.92 9.21 -9.98
C THR A 200 3.61 8.01 -10.86
N PHE A 201 2.75 7.08 -10.40
CA PHE A 201 2.43 5.86 -11.14
C PHE A 201 1.69 6.18 -12.44
N GLU A 202 2.24 5.67 -13.54
CA GLU A 202 1.68 5.81 -14.87
C GLU A 202 1.09 4.48 -15.36
N PRO A 203 -0.23 4.39 -15.55
CA PRO A 203 -0.89 3.21 -16.09
C PRO A 203 -0.71 3.09 -17.61
N LEU A 204 -1.32 2.06 -18.20
CA LEU A 204 -1.51 2.03 -19.64
C LEU A 204 -2.36 3.22 -20.10
N PRO A 205 -2.26 3.62 -21.38
CA PRO A 205 -3.03 4.75 -21.93
C PRO A 205 -4.54 4.64 -21.67
N ALA A 206 -5.22 5.78 -21.59
CA ALA A 206 -6.65 5.85 -21.26
C ALA A 206 -7.53 5.02 -22.22
N GLU A 207 -7.12 4.90 -23.49
CA GLU A 207 -7.79 4.11 -24.52
C GLU A 207 -7.86 2.63 -24.16
N TYR A 208 -6.86 2.12 -23.42
CA TYR A 208 -6.88 0.74 -22.92
C TYR A 208 -8.04 0.54 -21.93
N GLY A 209 -8.14 1.40 -20.93
CA GLY A 209 -9.22 1.33 -19.94
C GLY A 209 -10.61 1.43 -20.61
N GLN A 210 -10.78 2.38 -21.53
CA GLN A 210 -12.03 2.52 -22.29
C GLN A 210 -12.35 1.27 -23.14
N LYS A 211 -11.33 0.66 -23.77
CA LYS A 211 -11.50 -0.58 -24.52
C LYS A 211 -12.00 -1.71 -23.62
N VAL A 212 -11.41 -1.89 -22.47
CA VAL A 212 -11.83 -2.93 -21.50
C VAL A 212 -13.26 -2.68 -21.02
N LEU A 213 -13.63 -1.43 -20.71
CA LEU A 213 -14.99 -1.07 -20.32
C LEU A 213 -16.01 -1.42 -21.45
N ARG A 214 -15.70 -1.13 -22.70
CA ARG A 214 -16.55 -1.51 -23.83
C ARG A 214 -16.67 -3.02 -24.00
N GLN A 215 -15.58 -3.76 -23.82
CA GLN A 215 -15.60 -5.23 -23.83
C GLN A 215 -16.45 -5.81 -22.70
N ALA A 216 -16.52 -5.09 -21.58
CA ALA A 216 -17.37 -5.43 -20.43
C ALA A 216 -18.85 -5.04 -20.63
N GLY A 217 -19.21 -4.40 -21.76
CA GLY A 217 -20.58 -4.03 -22.10
C GLY A 217 -20.95 -2.55 -21.97
N TRP A 218 -19.94 -1.66 -21.73
CA TRP A 218 -20.20 -0.21 -21.72
C TRP A 218 -20.49 0.30 -23.14
N ASP A 219 -21.57 1.06 -23.30
CA ASP A 219 -22.01 1.64 -24.59
C ASP A 219 -21.18 2.83 -25.07
N GLY A 220 -20.26 3.32 -24.21
CA GLY A 220 -19.43 4.51 -24.50
C GLY A 220 -20.06 5.85 -24.10
N ASN A 221 -21.32 5.88 -23.66
CA ASN A 221 -22.05 7.10 -23.35
C ASN A 221 -22.50 7.18 -21.87
N ALA A 222 -22.98 6.08 -21.32
CA ALA A 222 -23.43 6.01 -19.95
C ALA A 222 -22.31 6.37 -18.95
N PRO A 223 -22.58 7.11 -17.87
CA PRO A 223 -21.57 7.34 -16.83
C PRO A 223 -21.14 6.02 -16.19
N VAL A 224 -19.84 5.80 -16.09
CA VAL A 224 -19.26 4.59 -15.49
C VAL A 224 -19.04 4.81 -14.00
N LEU A 225 -19.69 4.01 -13.16
CA LEU A 225 -19.45 3.90 -11.73
C LEU A 225 -18.59 2.66 -11.44
N VAL A 226 -17.42 2.87 -10.85
CA VAL A 226 -16.61 1.76 -10.32
C VAL A 226 -16.80 1.63 -8.81
N VAL A 227 -16.95 0.37 -8.37
CA VAL A 227 -17.00 0.02 -6.94
C VAL A 227 -15.84 -0.92 -6.61
N CYS A 228 -15.04 -0.56 -5.60
CA CYS A 228 -13.91 -1.36 -5.12
C CYS A 228 -14.21 -1.86 -3.69
N PRO A 229 -14.96 -2.95 -3.53
CA PRO A 229 -15.32 -3.47 -2.22
C PRO A 229 -14.21 -4.32 -1.62
N ILE A 230 -14.28 -4.54 -0.29
CA ILE A 230 -13.43 -5.47 0.46
C ILE A 230 -14.27 -6.34 1.39
N ASN A 231 -13.63 -7.30 2.09
CA ASN A 231 -14.18 -7.82 3.34
C ASN A 231 -13.48 -7.15 4.53
N PRO A 232 -14.09 -6.15 5.19
CA PRO A 232 -13.45 -5.43 6.27
C PRO A 232 -13.44 -6.19 7.59
N PHE A 233 -14.24 -7.25 7.74
CA PHE A 233 -14.49 -7.98 8.98
C PHE A 233 -13.62 -9.23 9.13
N GLU A 234 -12.84 -9.59 8.12
CA GLU A 234 -11.91 -10.73 8.16
C GLU A 234 -10.55 -10.43 8.80
N TRP A 235 -10.30 -9.17 9.17
CA TRP A 235 -9.06 -8.72 9.79
C TRP A 235 -9.19 -8.53 11.31
N PRO A 236 -8.08 -8.73 12.09
CA PRO A 236 -6.74 -9.17 11.65
C PRO A 236 -6.65 -10.67 11.41
N VAL A 237 -5.64 -11.10 10.63
CA VAL A 237 -5.27 -12.51 10.58
C VAL A 237 -4.43 -12.86 11.82
N LYS A 238 -4.71 -14.04 12.41
CA LYS A 238 -4.02 -14.52 13.60
C LYS A 238 -3.38 -15.88 13.35
N ALA A 239 -2.18 -16.07 13.88
CA ALA A 239 -1.49 -17.35 13.82
C ALA A 239 -2.14 -18.37 14.79
N SER A 240 -2.39 -19.59 14.31
CA SER A 240 -2.95 -20.67 15.12
C SER A 240 -2.48 -22.04 14.63
N LEU A 241 -1.59 -22.67 15.40
CA LEU A 241 -1.14 -24.05 15.13
C LEU A 241 -2.26 -25.07 15.26
N VAL A 242 -3.21 -24.87 16.18
CA VAL A 242 -4.36 -25.74 16.36
C VAL A 242 -5.26 -25.72 15.12
N LYS A 243 -5.62 -24.53 14.63
CA LYS A 243 -6.39 -24.39 13.39
C LYS A 243 -5.64 -24.96 12.21
N TYR A 244 -4.34 -24.77 12.14
CA TYR A 244 -3.49 -25.30 11.07
C TYR A 244 -3.48 -26.84 11.07
N ALA A 245 -3.29 -27.48 12.23
CA ALA A 245 -3.33 -28.93 12.35
C ALA A 245 -4.70 -29.50 11.95
N LEU A 246 -5.79 -28.90 12.44
CA LEU A 246 -7.16 -29.31 12.08
C LEU A 246 -7.42 -29.07 10.59
N HIS A 247 -6.95 -27.96 10.02
CA HIS A 247 -7.05 -27.68 8.59
C HIS A 247 -6.35 -28.74 7.75
N SER A 248 -5.12 -29.10 8.14
CA SER A 248 -4.28 -30.07 7.41
C SER A 248 -4.85 -31.50 7.47
N ILE A 249 -5.51 -31.86 8.57
CA ILE A 249 -6.03 -33.23 8.78
C ILE A 249 -7.44 -33.39 8.20
N SER A 250 -8.33 -32.42 8.42
CA SER A 250 -9.78 -32.56 8.14
C SER A 250 -10.31 -31.52 7.16
N GLY A 251 -9.51 -30.58 6.71
CA GLY A 251 -9.98 -29.46 5.90
C GLY A 251 -10.81 -28.43 6.70
N ALA A 252 -10.87 -28.57 8.04
CA ALA A 252 -11.54 -27.57 8.89
C ALA A 252 -10.91 -26.20 8.70
N TYR A 253 -11.71 -25.14 8.89
CA TYR A 253 -11.25 -23.73 8.74
C TYR A 253 -10.77 -23.34 7.32
N LYS A 254 -11.05 -24.15 6.27
CA LYS A 254 -10.65 -23.83 4.89
C LYS A 254 -11.11 -22.44 4.44
N GLN A 255 -12.30 -22.01 4.83
CA GLN A 255 -12.85 -20.69 4.44
C GLN A 255 -12.18 -19.52 5.14
N SER A 256 -11.61 -19.73 6.35
CA SER A 256 -10.89 -18.70 7.10
C SER A 256 -9.37 -18.82 6.99
N HIS A 257 -8.85 -19.86 6.32
CA HIS A 257 -7.42 -20.01 6.10
C HIS A 257 -6.91 -18.92 5.17
N TYR A 258 -5.95 -18.13 5.66
CA TYR A 258 -5.29 -17.10 4.86
C TYR A 258 -4.04 -17.65 4.18
N ARG A 259 -3.07 -18.06 5.01
CA ARG A 259 -1.78 -18.55 4.53
C ARG A 259 -1.01 -19.23 5.66
N SER A 260 -0.29 -20.34 5.37
CA SER A 260 0.53 -21.04 6.37
C SER A 260 -0.26 -21.26 7.67
N VAL A 261 0.23 -20.75 8.79
CA VAL A 261 -0.42 -20.85 10.11
C VAL A 261 -1.42 -19.73 10.41
N TYR A 262 -1.68 -18.81 9.45
CA TYR A 262 -2.53 -17.64 9.65
C TYR A 262 -3.96 -17.87 9.17
N PHE A 263 -4.91 -17.39 9.97
CA PHE A 263 -6.35 -17.51 9.71
C PHE A 263 -7.03 -16.16 9.89
N HIS A 264 -7.94 -15.84 8.95
CA HIS A 264 -8.81 -14.68 9.04
C HIS A 264 -9.70 -14.74 10.28
N ASN A 265 -10.11 -13.57 10.76
CA ASN A 265 -11.23 -13.46 11.66
C ASN A 265 -12.49 -14.06 11.00
N SER A 266 -13.22 -14.84 11.71
CA SER A 266 -14.39 -15.56 11.19
C SER A 266 -15.39 -15.83 12.31
N GLY A 267 -16.64 -16.00 11.95
CA GLY A 267 -17.72 -16.30 12.88
C GLY A 267 -19.05 -15.67 12.45
N PRO A 268 -20.16 -16.05 13.09
CA PRO A 268 -21.50 -15.60 12.70
C PRO A 268 -21.70 -14.07 12.77
N GLU A 269 -21.03 -13.41 13.70
CA GLU A 269 -21.11 -11.95 13.84
C GLU A 269 -20.39 -11.22 12.70
N ALA A 270 -19.16 -11.65 12.39
CA ALA A 270 -18.38 -11.11 11.27
C ALA A 270 -19.11 -11.32 9.93
N GLU A 271 -19.70 -12.51 9.72
CA GLU A 271 -20.47 -12.78 8.49
C GLU A 271 -21.75 -11.95 8.41
N ARG A 272 -22.48 -11.76 9.51
CA ARG A 272 -23.65 -10.86 9.52
C ARG A 272 -23.26 -9.40 9.24
N ALA A 273 -22.17 -8.92 9.82
CA ALA A 273 -21.67 -7.56 9.57
C ALA A 273 -21.26 -7.41 8.09
N TYR A 274 -20.55 -8.40 7.57
CA TYR A 274 -20.15 -8.43 6.16
C TYR A 274 -21.35 -8.43 5.21
N GLU A 275 -22.38 -9.25 5.48
CA GLU A 275 -23.58 -9.28 4.66
C GLU A 275 -24.36 -7.94 4.68
N ARG A 276 -24.46 -7.28 5.85
CA ARG A 276 -25.05 -5.93 5.94
C ARG A 276 -24.29 -4.92 5.07
N TYR A 277 -22.95 -4.93 5.16
CA TYR A 277 -22.09 -4.06 4.36
C TYR A 277 -22.27 -4.29 2.86
N LEU A 278 -22.24 -5.54 2.39
CA LEU A 278 -22.43 -5.87 0.97
C LEU A 278 -23.82 -5.46 0.48
N THR A 279 -24.86 -5.70 1.29
CA THR A 279 -26.24 -5.38 0.94
C THR A 279 -26.46 -3.87 0.87
N ALA A 280 -25.92 -3.09 1.82
CA ALA A 280 -26.01 -1.65 1.81
C ALA A 280 -25.37 -1.05 0.55
N ILE A 281 -24.18 -1.52 0.15
CA ILE A 281 -23.54 -1.06 -1.09
C ILE A 281 -24.36 -1.46 -2.31
N ALA A 282 -24.80 -2.72 -2.40
CA ALA A 282 -25.56 -3.23 -3.55
C ALA A 282 -26.87 -2.41 -3.75
N ASN A 283 -27.64 -2.21 -2.69
CA ASN A 283 -28.88 -1.43 -2.75
C ASN A 283 -28.65 0.01 -3.20
N ALA A 284 -27.64 0.67 -2.61
CA ALA A 284 -27.31 2.06 -2.95
C ALA A 284 -26.87 2.20 -4.41
N VAL A 285 -26.03 1.29 -4.89
CA VAL A 285 -25.54 1.26 -6.28
C VAL A 285 -26.70 0.96 -7.25
N ASP A 286 -27.58 0.01 -6.91
CA ASP A 286 -28.75 -0.33 -7.73
C ASP A 286 -29.71 0.86 -7.87
N ALA A 287 -30.00 1.55 -6.77
CA ALA A 287 -30.81 2.75 -6.78
C ALA A 287 -30.20 3.87 -7.65
N PHE A 288 -28.88 4.05 -7.56
CA PHE A 288 -28.16 5.06 -8.36
C PHE A 288 -28.16 4.71 -9.85
N ARG A 289 -27.79 3.46 -10.21
CA ARG A 289 -27.73 3.05 -11.63
C ARG A 289 -29.06 3.17 -12.34
N LYS A 290 -30.17 2.83 -11.65
CA LYS A 290 -31.53 2.95 -12.21
C LYS A 290 -31.93 4.42 -12.44
N ARG A 291 -31.55 5.32 -11.53
CA ARG A 291 -31.88 6.75 -11.65
C ARG A 291 -31.04 7.48 -12.70
N ARG A 292 -29.77 7.08 -12.86
CA ARG A 292 -28.78 7.78 -13.70
C ARG A 292 -28.41 7.05 -14.98
N ASN A 293 -29.02 5.89 -15.24
CA ASN A 293 -28.65 5.00 -16.33
C ASN A 293 -27.11 4.75 -16.36
N ALA A 294 -26.53 4.50 -15.18
CA ALA A 294 -25.08 4.34 -15.05
C ALA A 294 -24.66 2.91 -15.38
N PHE A 295 -23.54 2.76 -16.10
CA PHE A 295 -22.83 1.50 -16.25
C PHE A 295 -22.01 1.23 -14.98
N VAL A 296 -22.17 0.06 -14.37
CA VAL A 296 -21.52 -0.28 -13.10
C VAL A 296 -20.55 -1.43 -13.30
N ILE A 297 -19.35 -1.30 -12.74
CA ILE A 297 -18.36 -2.38 -12.66
C ILE A 297 -17.87 -2.53 -11.22
N MET A 298 -17.50 -3.76 -10.86
CA MET A 298 -16.71 -4.07 -9.66
C MET A 298 -15.25 -4.20 -10.04
N VAL A 299 -14.35 -3.64 -9.22
CA VAL A 299 -12.90 -3.81 -9.41
C VAL A 299 -12.28 -4.34 -8.13
N ALA A 300 -11.70 -5.52 -8.22
CA ALA A 300 -10.93 -6.17 -7.16
C ALA A 300 -9.44 -5.82 -7.33
N THR A 301 -8.95 -4.85 -6.58
CA THR A 301 -7.55 -4.41 -6.66
C THR A 301 -6.57 -5.33 -5.93
N GLU A 302 -7.09 -6.30 -5.20
CA GLU A 302 -6.39 -7.42 -4.58
C GLU A 302 -7.21 -8.70 -4.78
N ARG A 303 -6.55 -9.86 -4.81
CA ARG A 303 -7.22 -11.14 -5.01
C ARG A 303 -8.35 -11.42 -4.02
N LEU A 304 -8.16 -11.02 -2.75
CA LEU A 304 -9.18 -11.17 -1.71
C LEU A 304 -10.46 -10.38 -2.02
N ASP A 305 -10.37 -9.30 -2.79
CA ASP A 305 -11.50 -8.44 -3.16
C ASP A 305 -12.41 -9.04 -4.23
N ALA A 306 -11.95 -10.06 -4.94
CA ALA A 306 -12.76 -10.74 -5.95
C ALA A 306 -14.04 -11.31 -5.33
N ARG A 307 -13.96 -11.91 -4.14
CA ARG A 307 -15.12 -12.47 -3.43
C ARG A 307 -16.19 -11.42 -3.10
N PRO A 308 -15.89 -10.31 -2.41
CA PRO A 308 -16.89 -9.24 -2.21
C PRO A 308 -17.37 -8.64 -3.53
N GLY A 309 -16.52 -8.50 -4.54
CA GLY A 309 -16.91 -8.02 -5.86
C GLY A 309 -17.97 -8.91 -6.51
N HIS A 310 -17.76 -10.22 -6.55
CA HIS A 310 -18.73 -11.17 -7.10
C HIS A 310 -20.04 -11.18 -6.31
N ARG A 311 -19.99 -11.17 -4.96
CA ARG A 311 -21.19 -11.14 -4.13
C ARG A 311 -22.06 -9.90 -4.36
N ILE A 312 -21.45 -8.72 -4.54
CA ILE A 312 -22.20 -7.49 -4.89
C ILE A 312 -22.73 -7.59 -6.32
N SER A 313 -21.91 -8.10 -7.27
CA SER A 313 -22.33 -8.31 -8.65
C SER A 313 -23.57 -9.19 -8.76
N GLU A 314 -23.62 -10.31 -8.03
CA GLU A 314 -24.79 -11.21 -7.95
C GLU A 314 -26.05 -10.46 -7.48
N LYS A 315 -25.92 -9.65 -6.41
CA LYS A 315 -27.04 -8.84 -5.90
C LYS A 315 -27.52 -7.78 -6.92
N LEU A 316 -26.65 -7.38 -7.85
CA LEU A 316 -26.94 -6.41 -8.92
C LEU A 316 -27.38 -7.07 -10.24
N GLY A 317 -27.55 -8.40 -10.28
CA GLY A 317 -27.97 -9.12 -11.47
C GLY A 317 -26.86 -9.40 -12.48
N GLY A 318 -25.57 -9.44 -12.01
CA GLY A 318 -24.43 -9.89 -12.81
C GLY A 318 -23.67 -8.75 -13.50
N VAL A 319 -23.37 -7.64 -12.80
CA VAL A 319 -22.48 -6.60 -13.34
C VAL A 319 -21.02 -7.10 -13.49
N PRO A 320 -20.22 -6.58 -14.43
CA PRO A 320 -18.85 -7.03 -14.64
C PRO A 320 -17.99 -6.91 -13.37
N VAL A 321 -17.13 -7.92 -13.16
CA VAL A 321 -16.11 -7.93 -12.08
C VAL A 321 -14.74 -8.07 -12.73
N LEU A 322 -13.88 -7.08 -12.55
CA LEU A 322 -12.52 -7.04 -13.08
C LEU A 322 -11.54 -7.23 -11.92
N THR A 323 -10.61 -8.17 -12.04
CA THR A 323 -9.78 -8.59 -10.91
C THR A 323 -8.29 -8.40 -11.16
N SER A 324 -7.50 -8.26 -10.10
CA SER A 324 -6.04 -8.21 -10.19
C SER A 324 -5.39 -9.54 -10.60
N ASP A 325 -6.14 -10.65 -10.66
CA ASP A 325 -5.68 -11.90 -11.24
C ASP A 325 -5.72 -11.84 -12.77
N ASP A 326 -6.72 -11.14 -13.36
CA ASP A 326 -6.92 -11.02 -14.80
C ASP A 326 -6.16 -9.83 -15.40
N TYR A 327 -6.01 -8.76 -14.63
CA TYR A 327 -5.39 -7.51 -15.05
C TYR A 327 -4.22 -7.14 -14.16
N ASN A 328 -3.09 -6.78 -14.73
CA ASN A 328 -1.96 -6.27 -13.97
C ASN A 328 -2.21 -4.85 -13.44
N MET A 329 -1.27 -4.31 -12.61
CA MET A 329 -1.45 -3.01 -12.00
C MET A 329 -1.56 -1.86 -13.00
N TYR A 330 -0.86 -1.92 -14.14
CA TYR A 330 -0.92 -0.89 -15.19
C TYR A 330 -2.27 -0.89 -15.91
N GLU A 331 -2.81 -2.06 -16.14
CA GLU A 331 -4.12 -2.28 -16.75
C GLU A 331 -5.26 -1.85 -15.82
N LEU A 332 -5.25 -2.32 -14.56
CA LEU A 332 -6.29 -1.97 -13.59
C LEU A 332 -6.37 -0.47 -13.32
N VAL A 333 -5.23 0.21 -13.17
CA VAL A 333 -5.24 1.65 -12.91
C VAL A 333 -5.71 2.42 -14.15
N SER A 334 -5.41 1.95 -15.38
CA SER A 334 -5.98 2.52 -16.62
C SER A 334 -7.51 2.41 -16.61
N ILE A 335 -8.05 1.24 -16.22
CA ILE A 335 -9.50 1.04 -16.10
C ILE A 335 -10.10 1.98 -15.05
N LEU A 336 -9.49 2.07 -13.86
CA LEU A 336 -9.97 2.97 -12.80
C LEU A 336 -10.00 4.42 -13.23
N ARG A 337 -8.96 4.90 -13.95
CA ARG A 337 -8.89 6.28 -14.46
C ARG A 337 -9.85 6.55 -15.62
N ALA A 338 -10.31 5.51 -16.32
CA ALA A 338 -11.33 5.64 -17.37
C ALA A 338 -12.76 5.73 -16.82
N CYS A 339 -12.98 5.52 -15.53
CA CYS A 339 -14.29 5.61 -14.89
C CYS A 339 -14.69 7.07 -14.60
N HIS A 340 -16.00 7.33 -14.52
CA HIS A 340 -16.53 8.66 -14.28
C HIS A 340 -16.64 9.01 -12.79
N MET A 341 -16.80 8.01 -11.93
CA MET A 341 -16.88 8.15 -10.48
C MET A 341 -16.59 6.82 -9.78
N MET A 342 -16.27 6.90 -8.49
CA MET A 342 -15.84 5.74 -7.70
C MET A 342 -16.45 5.73 -6.30
N VAL A 343 -16.83 4.54 -5.83
CA VAL A 343 -16.98 4.23 -4.40
C VAL A 343 -15.98 3.14 -4.04
N SER A 344 -15.13 3.39 -3.05
CA SER A 344 -14.04 2.45 -2.77
C SER A 344 -13.82 2.25 -1.28
N SER A 345 -13.63 0.98 -0.89
CA SER A 345 -13.08 0.59 0.40
C SER A 345 -11.59 0.26 0.33
N ARG A 346 -10.99 0.45 -0.84
CA ARG A 346 -9.54 0.33 -1.08
C ARG A 346 -8.89 1.70 -1.20
N TYR A 347 -7.95 1.98 -0.30
CA TYR A 347 -7.18 3.22 -0.29
C TYR A 347 -6.52 3.52 -1.65
N HIS A 348 -5.79 2.53 -2.19
CA HIS A 348 -5.10 2.71 -3.47
C HIS A 348 -6.05 2.72 -4.68
N GLY A 349 -7.27 2.19 -4.56
CA GLY A 349 -8.30 2.43 -5.58
C GLY A 349 -8.58 3.92 -5.75
N ILE A 350 -8.74 4.63 -4.62
CA ILE A 350 -8.94 6.08 -4.62
C ILE A 350 -7.66 6.79 -5.07
N LEU A 351 -6.53 6.54 -4.41
CA LEU A 351 -5.27 7.24 -4.65
C LEU A 351 -4.86 7.18 -6.13
N THR A 352 -4.85 5.99 -6.72
CA THR A 352 -4.38 5.79 -8.09
C THR A 352 -5.30 6.34 -9.17
N SER A 353 -6.58 6.54 -8.84
CA SER A 353 -7.56 7.20 -9.72
C SER A 353 -7.49 8.73 -9.67
N MET A 354 -6.90 9.31 -8.59
CA MET A 354 -6.86 10.76 -8.41
C MET A 354 -6.09 11.49 -9.52
N PRO A 355 -4.92 11.02 -10.06
CA PRO A 355 -4.30 11.66 -11.20
C PRO A 355 -5.16 11.68 -12.47
N GLY A 356 -6.15 10.80 -12.59
CA GLY A 356 -7.21 10.83 -13.62
C GLY A 356 -8.39 11.74 -13.26
N LEU A 357 -8.32 12.50 -12.17
CA LEU A 357 -9.39 13.39 -11.67
C LEU A 357 -10.73 12.68 -11.44
N VAL A 358 -10.72 11.40 -11.09
CA VAL A 358 -11.94 10.60 -10.86
C VAL A 358 -12.54 10.95 -9.50
N PRO A 359 -13.72 11.57 -9.44
CA PRO A 359 -14.42 11.84 -8.19
C PRO A 359 -14.70 10.55 -7.43
N SER A 360 -14.36 10.51 -6.14
CA SER A 360 -14.46 9.29 -5.35
C SER A 360 -14.96 9.52 -3.94
N ALA A 361 -15.80 8.59 -3.46
CA ALA A 361 -16.20 8.45 -2.07
C ALA A 361 -15.53 7.24 -1.44
N GLY A 362 -15.27 7.30 -0.15
CA GLY A 362 -14.54 6.27 0.59
C GLY A 362 -15.39 5.61 1.67
N ILE A 363 -15.33 4.28 1.76
CA ILE A 363 -15.92 3.50 2.86
C ILE A 363 -14.74 2.88 3.62
N THR A 364 -14.44 3.39 4.80
CA THR A 364 -13.22 3.03 5.53
C THR A 364 -13.44 2.02 6.63
N MET A 365 -12.47 1.13 6.83
CA MET A 365 -12.34 0.26 7.99
C MET A 365 -11.21 0.70 8.95
N ASP A 366 -10.43 1.69 8.53
CA ASP A 366 -9.28 2.23 9.28
C ASP A 366 -8.98 3.69 8.86
N GLU A 367 -7.91 4.26 9.39
CA GLU A 367 -7.55 5.67 9.21
C GLU A 367 -7.11 6.07 7.79
N ARG A 368 -6.74 5.12 6.91
CA ARG A 368 -6.11 5.42 5.59
C ARG A 368 -6.98 6.28 4.67
N ILE A 369 -8.20 5.81 4.39
CA ILE A 369 -9.14 6.54 3.53
C ILE A 369 -9.60 7.82 4.23
N ARG A 370 -9.80 7.77 5.56
CA ARG A 370 -10.14 8.95 6.36
C ARG A 370 -9.09 10.04 6.19
N ASN A 371 -7.82 9.72 6.37
CA ASN A 371 -6.73 10.68 6.25
C ASN A 371 -6.63 11.25 4.83
N LEU A 372 -6.79 10.43 3.79
CA LEU A 372 -6.77 10.89 2.40
C LEU A 372 -7.94 11.84 2.09
N LEU A 373 -9.15 11.53 2.53
CA LEU A 373 -10.32 12.37 2.28
C LEU A 373 -10.29 13.66 3.11
N ASN A 374 -9.74 13.61 4.33
CA ASN A 374 -9.49 14.81 5.14
C ASN A 374 -8.47 15.73 4.45
N GLU A 375 -7.36 15.18 4.01
CA GLU A 375 -6.32 15.90 3.28
C GLU A 375 -6.85 16.56 1.99
N ARG A 376 -7.78 15.88 1.31
CA ARG A 376 -8.44 16.36 0.10
C ARG A 376 -9.55 17.37 0.37
N GLY A 377 -9.94 17.59 1.64
CA GLY A 377 -11.05 18.48 2.01
C GLY A 377 -12.44 17.90 1.73
N HIS A 378 -12.57 16.57 1.62
CA HIS A 378 -13.82 15.90 1.25
C HIS A 378 -14.30 14.92 2.32
N GLN A 379 -14.26 15.32 3.61
CA GLN A 379 -14.74 14.52 4.75
C GLN A 379 -16.21 14.07 4.60
N ASN A 380 -17.01 14.85 3.90
CA ASN A 380 -18.41 14.55 3.63
C ASN A 380 -18.64 13.41 2.61
N LEU A 381 -17.59 12.90 2.00
CA LEU A 381 -17.58 11.71 1.14
C LEU A 381 -16.99 10.48 1.86
N LEU A 382 -16.79 10.57 3.18
CA LEU A 382 -16.27 9.49 4.02
C LEU A 382 -17.40 8.78 4.77
N MET A 383 -17.38 7.45 4.73
CA MET A 383 -18.27 6.55 5.47
C MET A 383 -17.45 5.48 6.17
N ASN A 384 -18.01 4.87 7.22
CA ASN A 384 -17.40 3.72 7.87
C ASN A 384 -18.11 2.42 7.45
N VAL A 385 -17.39 1.31 7.46
CA VAL A 385 -17.91 -0.01 7.07
C VAL A 385 -19.04 -0.52 7.98
N ASP A 386 -19.12 0.00 9.19
CA ASP A 386 -20.07 -0.35 10.24
C ASP A 386 -21.13 0.72 10.51
N ASP A 387 -21.17 1.78 9.69
CA ASP A 387 -22.21 2.80 9.80
C ASP A 387 -23.62 2.15 9.70
N PRO A 388 -24.51 2.38 10.65
CA PRO A 388 -25.83 1.75 10.65
C PRO A 388 -26.71 2.24 9.47
N ASP A 389 -26.43 3.41 8.95
CA ASP A 389 -27.10 4.08 7.83
C ASP A 389 -26.25 4.08 6.54
N LEU A 390 -25.32 3.13 6.40
CA LEU A 390 -24.36 3.07 5.29
C LEU A 390 -25.04 3.17 3.92
N GLU A 391 -26.17 2.49 3.69
CA GLU A 391 -26.90 2.52 2.41
C GLU A 391 -27.28 3.96 2.04
N SER A 392 -27.96 4.67 2.93
CA SER A 392 -28.41 6.04 2.67
C SER A 392 -27.23 7.01 2.49
N ARG A 393 -26.14 6.80 3.20
CA ARG A 393 -24.92 7.60 3.05
C ARG A 393 -24.21 7.35 1.72
N VAL A 394 -24.16 6.09 1.25
CA VAL A 394 -23.62 5.77 -0.09
C VAL A 394 -24.48 6.41 -1.19
N VAL A 395 -25.81 6.36 -1.07
CA VAL A 395 -26.72 7.06 -2.00
C VAL A 395 -26.42 8.55 -2.05
N ALA A 396 -26.35 9.20 -0.88
CA ALA A 396 -26.05 10.63 -0.79
C ALA A 396 -24.68 10.99 -1.36
N ALA A 397 -23.66 10.15 -1.10
CA ALA A 397 -22.32 10.32 -1.66
C ALA A 397 -22.30 10.20 -3.19
N LEU A 398 -22.98 9.19 -3.76
CA LEU A 398 -23.10 9.02 -5.21
C LEU A 398 -23.82 10.20 -5.89
N ASP A 399 -24.90 10.70 -5.28
CA ASP A 399 -25.59 11.89 -5.79
C ASP A 399 -24.70 13.14 -5.74
N LYS A 400 -23.88 13.28 -4.69
CA LYS A 400 -22.92 14.37 -4.56
C LYS A 400 -21.80 14.28 -5.59
N LEU A 401 -21.22 13.09 -5.81
CA LEU A 401 -20.21 12.86 -6.85
C LEU A 401 -20.72 13.27 -8.24
N GLY A 402 -22.00 13.02 -8.53
CA GLY A 402 -22.61 13.41 -9.79
C GLY A 402 -22.88 14.92 -9.92
N ARG A 403 -23.32 15.58 -8.83
CA ARG A 403 -23.66 17.01 -8.85
C ARG A 403 -22.45 17.94 -8.77
N GLU A 404 -21.45 17.57 -7.97
CA GLU A 404 -20.32 18.43 -7.63
C GLU A 404 -19.02 17.92 -8.29
N ARG A 405 -19.15 17.20 -9.41
CA ARG A 405 -18.05 16.52 -10.09
C ARG A 405 -16.85 17.42 -10.32
N GLU A 406 -17.06 18.60 -10.88
CA GLU A 406 -16.00 19.54 -11.24
C GLU A 406 -15.28 20.08 -9.99
N ALA A 407 -16.04 20.50 -8.98
CA ALA A 407 -15.47 21.00 -7.73
C ALA A 407 -14.67 19.92 -6.97
N ILE A 408 -15.15 18.66 -7.01
CA ILE A 408 -14.43 17.53 -6.41
C ILE A 408 -13.17 17.23 -7.20
N ALA A 409 -13.22 17.21 -8.54
CA ALA A 409 -12.07 17.01 -9.40
C ALA A 409 -11.00 18.09 -9.21
N ASP A 410 -11.40 19.34 -9.05
CA ASP A 410 -10.52 20.47 -8.76
C ASP A 410 -9.76 20.28 -7.42
N GLY A 411 -10.49 19.89 -6.35
CA GLY A 411 -9.86 19.54 -5.07
C GLY A 411 -8.92 18.33 -5.16
N ILE A 412 -9.24 17.36 -6.00
CA ILE A 412 -8.37 16.21 -6.30
C ILE A 412 -7.08 16.69 -6.97
N GLY A 413 -7.16 17.52 -8.02
CA GLY A 413 -6.00 18.02 -8.76
C GLY A 413 -5.02 18.77 -7.86
N ARG A 414 -5.51 19.69 -7.02
CA ARG A 414 -4.68 20.39 -6.01
C ARG A 414 -4.00 19.40 -5.05
N THR A 415 -4.71 18.36 -4.63
CA THR A 415 -4.16 17.36 -3.72
C THR A 415 -3.07 16.52 -4.38
N VAL A 416 -3.24 16.13 -5.65
CA VAL A 416 -2.21 15.42 -6.41
C VAL A 416 -0.94 16.25 -6.49
N VAL A 417 -1.02 17.52 -6.91
CA VAL A 417 0.16 18.39 -7.05
C VAL A 417 0.87 18.63 -5.71
N ARG A 418 0.10 18.86 -4.64
CA ARG A 418 0.67 18.97 -3.29
C ARG A 418 1.44 17.72 -2.90
N ASN A 419 0.87 16.53 -3.15
CA ASN A 419 1.52 15.28 -2.81
C ASN A 419 2.73 14.96 -3.69
N LEU A 420 2.77 15.38 -4.95
CA LEU A 420 3.99 15.30 -5.76
C LEU A 420 5.13 16.11 -5.12
N LYS A 421 4.86 17.35 -4.66
CA LYS A 421 5.86 18.17 -3.95
C LYS A 421 6.32 17.51 -2.64
N VAL A 422 5.40 16.92 -1.88
CA VAL A 422 5.73 16.16 -0.65
C VAL A 422 6.54 14.90 -0.96
N MET A 423 6.18 14.16 -2.01
CA MET A 423 6.94 12.97 -2.45
C MET A 423 8.37 13.35 -2.89
N ALA A 424 8.53 14.47 -3.57
CA ALA A 424 9.86 15.01 -3.88
C ALA A 424 10.67 15.29 -2.61
N ARG A 425 10.06 15.88 -1.58
CA ARG A 425 10.71 16.11 -0.29
C ARG A 425 11.14 14.83 0.42
N MET A 426 10.37 13.74 0.26
CA MET A 426 10.79 12.42 0.76
C MET A 426 12.11 11.98 0.12
N GLY A 427 12.30 12.28 -1.17
CA GLY A 427 13.55 12.03 -1.88
C GLY A 427 14.75 12.77 -1.28
N VAL A 428 14.54 14.04 -0.88
CA VAL A 428 15.57 14.82 -0.17
C VAL A 428 15.97 14.13 1.14
N TYR A 429 15.00 13.79 1.99
CA TYR A 429 15.27 13.10 3.26
C TYR A 429 16.02 11.78 3.06
N PHE A 430 15.68 11.06 2.01
CA PHE A 430 16.35 9.80 1.71
C PHE A 430 17.81 10.00 1.27
N GLU A 431 18.09 10.98 0.40
CA GLU A 431 19.43 11.33 -0.05
C GLU A 431 20.29 11.82 1.12
N GLU A 432 19.77 12.69 1.98
CA GLU A 432 20.42 13.17 3.20
C GLU A 432 20.80 12.01 4.13
N GLU A 433 19.90 11.02 4.29
CA GLU A 433 20.17 9.85 5.13
C GLU A 433 21.23 8.93 4.50
N VAL A 434 21.24 8.78 3.17
CA VAL A 434 22.31 8.05 2.46
C VAL A 434 23.65 8.74 2.66
N GLN A 435 23.73 10.08 2.51
CA GLN A 435 24.96 10.83 2.76
C GLN A 435 25.42 10.75 4.21
N ARG A 436 24.48 10.85 5.15
CA ARG A 436 24.79 10.71 6.59
C ARG A 436 25.41 9.35 6.90
N ARG A 437 24.93 8.30 6.24
CA ARG A 437 25.40 6.93 6.45
C ARG A 437 26.66 6.59 5.65
N TYR A 438 26.76 7.10 4.45
CA TYR A 438 27.83 6.86 3.49
C TYR A 438 28.33 8.22 2.93
N PRO A 439 29.17 8.95 3.68
CA PRO A 439 29.58 10.32 3.29
C PRO A 439 30.32 10.39 1.94
N GLU A 440 30.95 9.29 1.52
CA GLU A 440 31.65 9.20 0.24
C GLU A 440 30.75 8.71 -0.91
N PHE A 441 29.46 8.45 -0.66
CA PHE A 441 28.54 8.10 -1.75
C PHE A 441 28.29 9.33 -2.62
N PRO A 442 28.51 9.23 -3.94
CA PRO A 442 28.39 10.37 -4.82
C PRO A 442 26.94 10.78 -4.97
N THR A 443 26.59 11.94 -4.45
CA THR A 443 25.32 12.60 -4.67
C THR A 443 25.41 13.56 -5.84
N ARG A 444 24.29 14.04 -6.32
CA ARG A 444 24.26 15.04 -7.37
C ARG A 444 24.71 16.39 -6.84
N SER A 445 25.40 17.16 -7.68
CA SER A 445 25.84 18.52 -7.35
C SER A 445 24.80 19.55 -7.79
N GLY A 446 24.64 20.63 -7.03
CA GLY A 446 23.79 21.78 -7.34
C GLY A 446 22.46 21.78 -6.62
N GLU A 447 21.76 22.91 -6.68
CA GLU A 447 20.39 23.03 -6.18
C GLU A 447 19.41 22.40 -7.17
N TRP A 448 18.57 21.52 -6.68
CA TRP A 448 17.54 20.86 -7.45
C TRP A 448 16.19 21.50 -7.23
N SER A 449 15.44 21.67 -8.31
CA SER A 449 14.01 21.91 -8.17
C SER A 449 13.33 20.68 -7.58
N TRP A 450 12.18 20.87 -6.95
CA TRP A 450 11.45 19.74 -6.35
C TRP A 450 11.13 18.64 -7.38
N GLU A 451 10.89 18.99 -8.65
CA GLU A 451 10.59 18.02 -9.70
C GLU A 451 11.75 17.07 -10.00
N GLN A 452 12.98 17.55 -9.78
CA GLN A 452 14.19 16.74 -10.01
C GLN A 452 14.39 15.62 -8.98
N TYR A 453 13.63 15.63 -7.87
CA TYR A 453 13.56 14.55 -6.90
C TYR A 453 12.48 13.49 -7.22
N LEU A 454 11.78 13.65 -8.33
CA LEU A 454 10.82 12.67 -8.85
C LEU A 454 11.34 12.07 -10.15
N PRO A 455 10.90 10.84 -10.51
CA PRO A 455 11.06 10.37 -11.89
C PRO A 455 10.43 11.36 -12.86
N PRO A 456 10.84 11.41 -14.14
CA PRO A 456 10.22 12.29 -15.12
C PRO A 456 8.71 12.17 -15.10
N LEU A 457 8.02 13.30 -14.88
CA LEU A 457 6.56 13.33 -14.80
C LEU A 457 5.95 13.02 -16.17
N SER A 458 4.87 12.25 -16.17
CA SER A 458 4.08 11.99 -17.38
C SER A 458 3.42 13.26 -17.91
N PRO A 459 2.98 13.29 -19.18
CA PRO A 459 2.25 14.44 -19.74
C PRO A 459 1.03 14.82 -18.91
N ASN A 460 0.29 13.82 -18.39
CA ASN A 460 -0.87 14.05 -17.54
C ASN A 460 -0.49 14.74 -16.21
N LEU A 461 0.56 14.27 -15.53
CA LEU A 461 1.00 14.88 -14.28
C LEU A 461 1.57 16.29 -14.50
N ARG A 462 2.27 16.53 -15.62
CA ARG A 462 2.74 17.87 -15.98
C ARG A 462 1.57 18.83 -16.17
N ALA A 463 0.54 18.43 -16.91
CA ALA A 463 -0.66 19.24 -17.08
C ALA A 463 -1.35 19.56 -15.74
N LEU A 464 -1.38 18.60 -14.79
CA LEU A 464 -1.88 18.87 -13.43
C LEU A 464 -1.00 19.88 -12.69
N VAL A 465 0.30 19.78 -12.78
CA VAL A 465 1.23 20.75 -12.17
C VAL A 465 1.06 22.15 -12.77
N GLU A 466 0.89 22.27 -14.09
CA GLU A 466 0.63 23.54 -14.78
C GLU A 466 -0.71 24.17 -14.35
N THR A 467 -1.74 23.33 -14.09
CA THR A 467 -3.08 23.80 -13.74
C THR A 467 -3.22 24.16 -12.26
N TYR A 468 -2.58 23.40 -11.36
CA TYR A 468 -2.82 23.47 -9.91
C TYR A 468 -1.55 23.75 -9.10
N GLY A 469 -0.41 23.95 -9.73
CA GLY A 469 0.93 24.05 -9.15
C GLY A 469 1.35 25.35 -8.50
#